data_68471f89502f57b9a71230798c86b13a
#
_entry.id   68471f89502f57b9a71230798c86b13a
#
_cell.length_a   1.000
_cell.length_b   1.000
_cell.length_c   1.000
_cell.angle_alpha   90.00
_cell.angle_beta   90.00
_cell.angle_gamma   90.00
#
_symmetry.space_group_name_H-M   'P 1'
#
loop_
_entity.id
_entity.type
_entity.pdbx_description
1 polymer ?
#
loop_
_entity_poly.entity_id
_entity_poly.type
_entity_poly.pdbx_seq_one_letter_code
_entity_poly.pdbx_strand_id
1 'polypeptide(L)'
;MKFTTAWAKTAAQNVTLKVATVTLSIVALMQLYVIVDLNSRDLKIIERACYSKVFQAKSLDPSNNEKEAFLVEALSMRFDTQAYIKEGFLSLEENLSREKEQSSLKQKQIFQKIIVDKILASDKELIVNADRLLTVGKIKTVLPLEMKVKIQRTNRTESNPYGLILSSLSPIETKEEK
;
A
#
# COMPACT_ATOMS: atom_id res chain seq x y z
N MET A 1 40.55 44.07 -51.89
CA MET A 1 40.52 42.71 -51.37
C MET A 1 40.09 42.54 -49.85
N LYS A 2 39.93 43.61 -49.07
CA LYS A 2 39.54 43.46 -47.61
C LYS A 2 38.07 43.24 -47.37
N PHE A 3 37.15 43.58 -48.26
CA PHE A 3 35.71 43.47 -48.13
C PHE A 3 35.21 42.03 -48.27
N THR A 4 35.77 41.25 -49.16
CA THR A 4 35.37 39.84 -49.37
C THR A 4 35.76 38.95 -48.23
N THR A 5 36.86 39.19 -47.54
CA THR A 5 37.31 38.44 -46.37
C THR A 5 36.47 38.77 -45.11
N ALA A 6 36.03 40.02 -44.96
CA ALA A 6 35.13 40.41 -43.91
C ALA A 6 33.71 39.76 -44.01
N TRP A 7 33.18 39.73 -45.25
CA TRP A 7 31.91 39.10 -45.56
C TRP A 7 31.93 37.57 -45.32
N ALA A 8 33.01 36.90 -45.78
CA ALA A 8 33.18 35.47 -45.54
C ALA A 8 33.27 35.13 -44.04
N LYS A 9 33.93 35.97 -43.27
CA LYS A 9 34.03 35.79 -41.80
C LYS A 9 32.69 35.97 -41.09
N THR A 10 31.88 36.95 -41.49
CA THR A 10 30.54 37.18 -40.94
C THR A 10 29.58 36.06 -41.34
N ALA A 11 29.65 35.55 -42.56
CA ALA A 11 28.88 34.42 -43.03
C ALA A 11 29.24 33.13 -42.28
N ALA A 12 30.52 32.86 -42.06
CA ALA A 12 30.98 31.72 -41.27
C ALA A 12 30.53 31.80 -39.80
N GLN A 13 30.59 32.98 -39.18
CA GLN A 13 30.08 33.19 -37.83
C GLN A 13 28.57 32.98 -37.73
N ASN A 14 27.81 33.36 -38.73
CA ASN A 14 26.36 33.14 -38.78
C ASN A 14 25.99 31.65 -38.91
N VAL A 15 26.76 30.87 -39.63
CA VAL A 15 26.60 29.42 -39.76
C VAL A 15 26.95 28.72 -38.43
N THR A 16 28.08 29.09 -37.79
CA THR A 16 28.44 28.54 -36.47
C THR A 16 27.42 28.87 -35.38
N LEU A 17 26.89 30.08 -35.38
CA LEU A 17 25.82 30.47 -34.44
C LEU A 17 24.54 29.66 -34.67
N LYS A 18 24.12 29.44 -35.89
CA LYS A 18 22.97 28.59 -36.23
C LYS A 18 23.16 27.14 -35.80
N VAL A 19 24.34 26.58 -36.07
CA VAL A 19 24.66 25.23 -35.61
C VAL A 19 24.66 25.14 -34.08
N ALA A 20 25.25 26.11 -33.39
CA ALA A 20 25.29 26.15 -31.94
C ALA A 20 23.86 26.27 -31.32
N THR A 21 23.00 27.09 -31.91
CA THR A 21 21.59 27.20 -31.42
C THR A 21 20.81 25.93 -31.65
N VAL A 22 20.97 25.23 -32.76
CA VAL A 22 20.31 23.94 -33.02
C VAL A 22 20.80 22.86 -32.05
N THR A 23 22.10 22.75 -31.82
CA THR A 23 22.66 21.78 -30.87
C THR A 23 22.21 22.06 -29.46
N LEU A 24 22.17 23.32 -29.02
CA LEU A 24 21.66 23.71 -27.69
C LEU A 24 20.17 23.37 -27.53
N SER A 25 19.38 23.60 -28.58
CA SER A 25 17.94 23.22 -28.56
C SER A 25 17.74 21.72 -28.45
N ILE A 26 18.52 20.90 -29.12
CA ILE A 26 18.45 19.44 -29.02
C ILE A 26 18.83 18.98 -27.62
N VAL A 27 19.88 19.53 -27.02
CA VAL A 27 20.29 19.21 -25.65
C VAL A 27 19.22 19.61 -24.66
N ALA A 28 18.60 20.78 -24.81
CA ALA A 28 17.51 21.24 -23.95
C ALA A 28 16.26 20.31 -24.01
N LEU A 29 15.91 19.88 -25.22
CA LEU A 29 14.81 18.91 -25.42
C LEU A 29 15.14 17.56 -24.79
N MET A 30 16.37 17.09 -24.91
CA MET A 30 16.80 15.84 -24.30
C MET A 30 16.76 15.91 -22.76
N GLN A 31 17.18 17.03 -22.17
CA GLN A 31 17.08 17.26 -20.73
C GLN A 31 15.63 17.32 -20.27
N LEU A 32 14.76 17.98 -21.02
CA LEU A 32 13.32 18.04 -20.70
C LEU A 32 12.70 16.64 -20.72
N TYR A 33 13.06 15.84 -21.73
CA TYR A 33 12.60 14.45 -21.80
C TYR A 33 13.02 13.62 -20.57
N VAL A 34 14.30 13.73 -20.17
CA VAL A 34 14.82 13.03 -18.99
C VAL A 34 14.11 13.49 -17.72
N ILE A 35 13.84 14.79 -17.55
CA ILE A 35 13.10 15.32 -16.40
C ILE A 35 11.68 14.78 -16.37
N VAL A 36 10.99 14.74 -17.51
CA VAL A 36 9.63 14.20 -17.60
C VAL A 36 9.64 12.69 -17.32
N ASP A 37 10.58 11.93 -17.86
CA ASP A 37 10.71 10.49 -17.59
C ASP A 37 11.01 10.20 -16.11
N LEU A 38 11.94 10.94 -15.49
CA LEU A 38 12.23 10.82 -14.07
C LEU A 38 11.04 11.19 -13.18
N ASN A 39 10.29 12.22 -13.54
CA ASN A 39 9.11 12.65 -12.80
C ASN A 39 7.91 11.70 -13.00
N SER A 40 7.89 10.93 -14.08
CA SER A 40 6.86 9.92 -14.35
C SER A 40 7.15 8.57 -13.70
N ARG A 41 8.38 8.34 -13.23
CA ARG A 41 8.75 7.10 -12.56
C ARG A 41 8.24 7.10 -11.13
N ASP A 42 7.45 6.10 -10.78
CA ASP A 42 7.02 5.89 -9.41
C ASP A 42 8.23 5.58 -8.51
N LEU A 43 8.46 6.43 -7.53
CA LEU A 43 9.50 6.21 -6.54
C LEU A 43 9.12 5.00 -5.68
N LYS A 44 9.84 3.90 -5.86
CA LYS A 44 9.73 2.73 -4.99
C LYS A 44 10.58 2.97 -3.74
N ILE A 45 9.94 3.28 -2.64
CA ILE A 45 10.62 3.35 -1.34
C ILE A 45 10.73 1.93 -0.81
N ILE A 46 11.96 1.43 -0.68
CA ILE A 46 12.25 0.13 -0.09
C ILE A 46 12.62 0.38 1.37
N GLU A 47 11.69 0.18 2.28
CA GLU A 47 12.02 0.13 3.70
C GLU A 47 12.70 -1.21 4.02
N ARG A 48 13.94 -1.14 4.50
CA ARG A 48 14.70 -2.30 5.00
C ARG A 48 14.33 -2.59 6.46
N ALA A 49 13.09 -2.90 6.73
CA ALA A 49 12.72 -3.63 7.94
C ALA A 49 12.56 -5.11 7.55
N CYS A 50 12.54 -6.03 8.51
CA CYS A 50 12.51 -7.50 8.30
C CYS A 50 11.44 -8.03 7.33
N TYR A 51 10.60 -7.17 6.79
CA TYR A 51 9.73 -7.38 5.64
C TYR A 51 9.92 -6.20 4.68
N SER A 52 10.51 -6.45 3.52
CA SER A 52 10.63 -5.45 2.45
C SER A 52 9.25 -5.20 1.84
N LYS A 53 8.55 -4.16 2.29
CA LYS A 53 7.33 -3.68 1.64
C LYS A 53 7.70 -2.54 0.71
N VAL A 54 7.31 -2.65 -0.55
CA VAL A 54 7.51 -1.63 -1.57
C VAL A 54 6.28 -0.73 -1.59
N PHE A 55 6.44 0.56 -1.23
CA PHE A 55 5.37 1.54 -1.29
C PHE A 55 5.55 2.47 -2.48
N GLN A 56 4.49 2.75 -3.21
CA GLN A 56 4.48 3.78 -4.24
C GLN A 56 4.14 5.13 -3.61
N ALA A 57 5.08 6.08 -3.67
CA ALA A 57 4.93 7.40 -3.06
C ALA A 57 3.94 8.33 -3.79
N LYS A 58 3.45 7.95 -4.98
CA LYS A 58 2.77 8.86 -5.92
C LYS A 58 1.25 8.92 -5.81
N SER A 59 0.59 7.99 -5.17
CA SER A 59 -0.87 8.05 -5.04
C SER A 59 -1.28 8.30 -3.59
N LEU A 60 -2.06 9.37 -3.37
CA LEU A 60 -2.78 9.61 -2.11
C LEU A 60 -3.79 8.48 -1.83
N ASP A 61 -4.17 7.73 -2.87
CA ASP A 61 -5.08 6.61 -2.78
C ASP A 61 -4.31 5.29 -2.65
N PRO A 62 -4.59 4.49 -1.61
CA PRO A 62 -3.96 3.20 -1.44
C PRO A 62 -4.32 2.27 -2.61
N SER A 63 -3.32 1.65 -3.20
CA SER A 63 -3.49 0.66 -4.26
C SER A 63 -4.26 -0.57 -3.74
N ASN A 64 -4.82 -1.37 -4.62
CA ASN A 64 -5.51 -2.60 -4.21
C ASN A 64 -4.57 -3.55 -3.47
N ASN A 65 -3.31 -3.66 -3.90
CA ASN A 65 -2.31 -4.48 -3.21
C ASN A 65 -1.98 -3.95 -1.80
N GLU A 66 -1.97 -2.62 -1.61
CA GLU A 66 -1.79 -2.02 -0.28
C GLU A 66 -3.00 -2.29 0.62
N LYS A 67 -4.21 -2.24 0.08
CA LYS A 67 -5.44 -2.58 0.82
C LYS A 67 -5.45 -4.05 1.25
N GLU A 68 -5.07 -4.96 0.35
CA GLU A 68 -4.96 -6.38 0.68
C GLU A 68 -3.90 -6.64 1.75
N ALA A 69 -2.70 -6.09 1.60
CA ALA A 69 -1.64 -6.21 2.59
C ALA A 69 -2.04 -5.65 3.95
N PHE A 70 -2.69 -4.47 3.96
CA PHE A 70 -3.25 -3.87 5.17
C PHE A 70 -4.29 -4.79 5.83
N LEU A 71 -5.23 -5.35 5.05
CA LEU A 71 -6.28 -6.22 5.59
C LEU A 71 -5.73 -7.47 6.22
N VAL A 72 -4.77 -8.14 5.59
CA VAL A 72 -4.12 -9.33 6.17
C VAL A 72 -3.47 -8.98 7.50
N GLU A 73 -2.75 -7.86 7.58
CA GLU A 73 -2.07 -7.42 8.78
C GLU A 73 -3.05 -6.96 9.87
N ALA A 74 -4.06 -6.16 9.51
CA ALA A 74 -5.08 -5.67 10.44
C ALA A 74 -5.95 -6.79 11.02
N LEU A 75 -6.34 -7.77 10.21
CA LEU A 75 -7.11 -8.93 10.66
C LEU A 75 -6.27 -9.84 11.55
N SER A 76 -4.99 -10.03 11.24
CA SER A 76 -4.07 -10.73 12.15
C SER A 76 -3.99 -10.00 13.51
N MET A 77 -3.82 -8.68 13.51
CA MET A 77 -3.83 -7.90 14.76
C MET A 77 -5.16 -7.99 15.51
N ARG A 78 -6.28 -8.05 14.79
CA ARG A 78 -7.61 -8.11 15.41
C ARG A 78 -7.91 -9.45 16.06
N PHE A 79 -7.51 -10.55 15.43
CA PHE A 79 -7.92 -11.91 15.83
C PHE A 79 -6.80 -12.72 16.49
N ASP A 80 -5.55 -12.61 16.04
CA ASP A 80 -4.50 -13.48 16.55
C ASP A 80 -4.17 -13.18 18.02
N THR A 81 -4.14 -14.23 18.83
CA THR A 81 -3.88 -14.12 20.28
C THR A 81 -2.46 -13.62 20.57
N GLN A 82 -1.51 -13.91 19.72
CA GLN A 82 -0.10 -13.52 19.90
C GLN A 82 0.32 -12.30 19.07
N ALA A 83 -0.61 -11.70 18.32
CA ALA A 83 -0.28 -10.55 17.50
C ALA A 83 0.04 -9.31 18.34
N TYR A 84 1.14 -8.64 17.99
CA TYR A 84 1.45 -7.31 18.52
C TYR A 84 0.57 -6.27 17.80
N ILE A 85 -0.12 -5.45 18.59
CA ILE A 85 -0.98 -4.39 18.07
C ILE A 85 -0.10 -3.17 17.75
N LYS A 86 -0.11 -2.75 16.49
CA LYS A 86 0.47 -1.49 16.06
C LYS A 86 -0.59 -0.39 16.15
N GLU A 87 -0.15 0.79 16.55
CA GLU A 87 -1.00 1.96 16.64
C GLU A 87 -1.55 2.36 15.26
N GLY A 88 -2.83 2.75 15.21
CA GLY A 88 -3.46 3.26 13.99
C GLY A 88 -4.00 2.20 13.02
N PHE A 89 -3.94 0.89 13.34
CA PHE A 89 -4.52 -0.16 12.50
C PHE A 89 -5.99 -0.45 12.79
N LEU A 90 -6.38 -0.41 14.07
CA LEU A 90 -7.73 -0.74 14.52
C LEU A 90 -8.42 0.52 15.06
N SER A 91 -9.72 0.64 14.80
CA SER A 91 -10.55 1.65 15.45
C SER A 91 -10.66 1.38 16.96
N LEU A 92 -11.11 2.38 17.71
CA LEU A 92 -11.31 2.23 19.14
C LEU A 92 -12.30 1.08 19.45
N GLU A 93 -13.38 0.98 18.67
CA GLU A 93 -14.39 -0.06 18.82
C GLU A 93 -13.83 -1.46 18.59
N GLU A 94 -13.02 -1.62 17.54
CA GLU A 94 -12.38 -2.90 17.21
C GLU A 94 -11.30 -3.28 18.24
N ASN A 95 -10.59 -2.31 18.81
CA ASN A 95 -9.66 -2.56 19.92
C ASN A 95 -10.38 -3.05 21.16
N LEU A 96 -11.48 -2.39 21.55
CA LEU A 96 -12.29 -2.82 22.70
C LEU A 96 -12.93 -4.20 22.49
N SER A 97 -13.41 -4.46 21.28
CA SER A 97 -13.97 -5.77 20.91
C SER A 97 -12.90 -6.86 20.97
N ARG A 98 -11.69 -6.56 20.48
CA ARG A 98 -10.55 -7.46 20.59
C ARG A 98 -10.18 -7.76 22.04
N GLU A 99 -10.07 -6.74 22.90
CA GLU A 99 -9.72 -6.92 24.31
C GLU A 99 -10.70 -7.85 25.03
N LYS A 100 -12.00 -7.66 24.81
CA LYS A 100 -13.04 -8.52 25.37
C LYS A 100 -12.93 -9.96 24.87
N GLU A 101 -12.74 -10.14 23.56
CA GLU A 101 -12.59 -11.45 22.95
C GLU A 101 -11.33 -12.16 23.46
N GLN A 102 -10.17 -11.49 23.40
CA GLN A 102 -8.89 -12.07 23.83
C GLN A 102 -8.87 -12.40 25.33
N SER A 103 -9.52 -11.59 26.17
CA SER A 103 -9.65 -11.89 27.60
C SER A 103 -10.44 -13.19 27.83
N SER A 104 -11.55 -13.36 27.10
CA SER A 104 -12.36 -14.59 27.17
C SER A 104 -11.60 -15.82 26.66
N LEU A 105 -10.86 -15.68 25.55
CA LEU A 105 -10.06 -16.76 24.99
C LEU A 105 -8.93 -17.16 25.94
N LYS A 106 -8.26 -16.18 26.56
CA LYS A 106 -7.20 -16.41 27.54
C LYS A 106 -7.68 -17.15 28.77
N GLN A 107 -8.84 -16.79 29.31
CA GLN A 107 -9.47 -17.51 30.45
C GLN A 107 -9.73 -18.98 30.13
N LYS A 108 -10.09 -19.28 28.89
CA LYS A 108 -10.37 -20.64 28.41
C LYS A 108 -9.12 -21.36 27.86
N GLN A 109 -7.95 -20.74 27.92
CA GLN A 109 -6.68 -21.24 27.33
C GLN A 109 -6.80 -21.58 25.85
N ILE A 110 -7.57 -20.78 25.11
CA ILE A 110 -7.77 -20.93 23.67
C ILE A 110 -6.82 -19.97 22.95
N PHE A 111 -6.01 -20.52 22.04
CA PHE A 111 -5.22 -19.74 21.10
C PHE A 111 -5.98 -19.64 19.79
N GLN A 112 -6.01 -18.42 19.26
CA GLN A 112 -6.68 -18.11 18.01
C GLN A 112 -5.68 -17.54 17.01
N LYS A 113 -5.82 -17.96 15.76
CA LYS A 113 -5.11 -17.40 14.60
C LYS A 113 -6.06 -17.28 13.44
N ILE A 114 -5.95 -16.20 12.66
CA ILE A 114 -6.70 -16.05 11.42
C ILE A 114 -5.79 -16.30 10.22
N ILE A 115 -6.33 -16.94 9.19
CA ILE A 115 -5.69 -17.16 7.90
C ILE A 115 -6.64 -16.59 6.86
N VAL A 116 -6.23 -15.50 6.20
CA VAL A 116 -7.02 -14.89 5.12
C VAL A 116 -6.83 -15.71 3.86
N ASP A 117 -7.91 -16.22 3.30
CA ASP A 117 -7.90 -17.01 2.07
C ASP A 117 -8.13 -16.10 0.85
N LYS A 118 -9.20 -15.31 0.87
CA LYS A 118 -9.58 -14.48 -0.27
C LYS A 118 -10.18 -13.15 0.17
N ILE A 119 -9.81 -12.11 -0.55
CA ILE A 119 -10.36 -10.77 -0.39
C ILE A 119 -11.13 -10.41 -1.66
N LEU A 120 -12.41 -10.17 -1.54
CA LEU A 120 -13.29 -9.76 -2.62
C LEU A 120 -13.64 -8.28 -2.43
N ALA A 121 -13.14 -7.44 -3.32
CA ALA A 121 -13.49 -6.03 -3.35
C ALA A 121 -14.79 -5.87 -4.15
N SER A 122 -15.85 -5.41 -3.50
CA SER A 122 -17.05 -4.87 -4.14
C SER A 122 -17.00 -3.35 -4.08
N ASP A 123 -17.76 -2.66 -4.96
CA ASP A 123 -17.71 -1.18 -5.10
C ASP A 123 -17.96 -0.41 -3.79
N LYS A 124 -18.61 -1.01 -2.81
CA LYS A 124 -18.97 -0.35 -1.54
C LYS A 124 -18.50 -1.09 -0.29
N GLU A 125 -18.16 -2.37 -0.37
CA GLU A 125 -17.83 -3.20 0.79
C GLU A 125 -16.71 -4.19 0.43
N LEU A 126 -15.85 -4.47 1.40
CA LEU A 126 -14.83 -5.51 1.27
C LEU A 126 -15.36 -6.77 1.95
N ILE A 127 -15.41 -7.86 1.22
CA ILE A 127 -15.75 -9.18 1.76
C ILE A 127 -14.47 -9.98 1.88
N VAL A 128 -14.21 -10.50 3.07
CA VAL A 128 -13.03 -11.30 3.36
C VAL A 128 -13.46 -12.69 3.77
N ASN A 129 -12.94 -13.69 3.06
CA ASN A 129 -13.05 -15.09 3.41
C ASN A 129 -11.76 -15.49 4.14
N ALA A 130 -11.90 -16.05 5.31
CA ALA A 130 -10.78 -16.42 6.15
C ALA A 130 -11.10 -17.68 6.96
N ASP A 131 -10.06 -18.38 7.35
CA ASP A 131 -10.15 -19.52 8.27
C ASP A 131 -9.71 -19.08 9.67
N ARG A 132 -10.56 -19.31 10.64
CA ARG A 132 -10.28 -19.09 12.06
C ARG A 132 -9.77 -20.37 12.68
N LEU A 133 -8.50 -20.45 12.95
CA LEU A 133 -7.86 -21.58 13.61
C LEU A 133 -7.91 -21.39 15.13
N LEU A 134 -8.61 -22.27 15.81
CA LEU A 134 -8.67 -22.34 17.27
C LEU A 134 -7.85 -23.51 17.77
N THR A 135 -7.02 -23.29 18.80
CA THR A 135 -6.18 -24.32 19.41
C THR A 135 -6.44 -24.36 20.91
N VAL A 136 -6.85 -25.51 21.41
CA VAL A 136 -7.06 -25.79 22.85
C VAL A 136 -6.21 -26.99 23.23
N GLY A 137 -5.12 -26.79 23.92
CA GLY A 137 -4.17 -27.85 24.23
C GLY A 137 -3.62 -28.49 22.94
N LYS A 138 -3.97 -29.76 22.68
CA LYS A 138 -3.56 -30.50 21.47
C LYS A 138 -4.61 -30.49 20.35
N ILE A 139 -5.80 -29.98 20.62
CA ILE A 139 -6.93 -29.96 19.68
C ILE A 139 -6.85 -28.70 18.84
N LYS A 140 -6.92 -28.86 17.51
CA LYS A 140 -6.99 -27.77 16.56
C LYS A 140 -8.29 -27.87 15.77
N THR A 141 -9.02 -26.78 15.69
CA THR A 141 -10.27 -26.68 14.92
C THR A 141 -10.16 -25.50 13.97
N VAL A 142 -10.58 -25.71 12.74
CA VAL A 142 -10.66 -24.66 11.70
C VAL A 142 -12.14 -24.33 11.49
N LEU A 143 -12.47 -23.06 11.60
CA LEU A 143 -13.80 -22.54 11.36
C LEU A 143 -13.75 -21.54 10.21
N PRO A 144 -14.43 -21.80 9.09
CA PRO A 144 -14.53 -20.84 8.01
C PRO A 144 -15.28 -19.59 8.52
N LEU A 145 -14.81 -18.43 8.13
CA LEU A 145 -15.36 -17.15 8.55
C LEU A 145 -15.44 -16.23 7.33
N GLU A 146 -16.65 -15.83 7.00
CA GLU A 146 -16.90 -14.81 6.01
C GLU A 146 -17.32 -13.52 6.69
N MET A 147 -16.65 -12.41 6.35
CA MET A 147 -16.89 -11.14 7.02
C MET A 147 -16.91 -9.97 6.07
N LYS A 148 -17.79 -9.03 6.35
CA LYS A 148 -17.76 -7.69 5.75
C LYS A 148 -16.82 -6.80 6.52
N VAL A 149 -15.93 -6.15 5.80
CA VAL A 149 -14.89 -5.30 6.38
C VAL A 149 -15.08 -3.88 5.89
N LYS A 150 -15.11 -2.93 6.82
CA LYS A 150 -15.07 -1.51 6.50
C LYS A 150 -13.72 -0.93 6.88
N ILE A 151 -13.09 -0.26 5.93
CA ILE A 151 -11.85 0.47 6.12
C ILE A 151 -12.09 1.97 5.97
N GLN A 152 -11.39 2.76 6.75
CA GLN A 152 -11.39 4.22 6.65
C GLN A 152 -9.97 4.70 6.35
N ARG A 153 -9.86 5.88 5.75
CA ARG A 153 -8.57 6.54 5.52
C ARG A 153 -8.13 7.26 6.78
N THR A 154 -6.85 7.20 7.03
CA THR A 154 -6.17 7.96 8.07
C THR A 154 -4.84 8.48 7.53
N ASN A 155 -4.13 9.26 8.32
CA ASN A 155 -2.80 9.69 7.95
C ASN A 155 -1.82 8.51 7.98
N ARG A 156 -0.92 8.47 7.03
CA ARG A 156 0.20 7.51 7.05
C ARG A 156 1.14 7.90 8.18
N THR A 157 1.51 6.93 8.99
CA THR A 157 2.46 7.08 10.10
C THR A 157 3.55 6.01 9.97
N GLU A 158 4.61 6.13 10.75
CA GLU A 158 5.66 5.11 10.79
C GLU A 158 5.12 3.74 11.23
N SER A 159 4.18 3.74 12.18
CA SER A 159 3.50 2.52 12.65
C SER A 159 2.47 1.98 11.66
N ASN A 160 1.81 2.86 10.89
CA ASN A 160 0.80 2.50 9.89
C ASN A 160 1.10 3.16 8.53
N PRO A 161 1.98 2.55 7.73
CA PRO A 161 2.40 3.10 6.44
C PRO A 161 1.32 3.05 5.36
N TYR A 162 0.25 2.28 5.58
CA TYR A 162 -0.86 2.16 4.61
C TYR A 162 -1.79 3.38 4.62
N GLY A 163 -1.88 4.12 5.74
CA GLY A 163 -2.85 5.20 5.90
C GLY A 163 -4.30 4.70 5.88
N LEU A 164 -4.52 3.50 6.40
CA LEU A 164 -5.83 2.84 6.49
C LEU A 164 -6.07 2.39 7.93
N ILE A 165 -7.32 2.41 8.36
CA ILE A 165 -7.75 1.92 9.67
C ILE A 165 -8.93 0.96 9.50
N LEU A 166 -8.90 -0.16 10.19
CA LEU A 166 -10.01 -1.10 10.27
C LEU A 166 -11.10 -0.49 11.14
N SER A 167 -12.19 -0.08 10.50
CA SER A 167 -13.28 0.65 11.17
C SER A 167 -14.29 -0.27 11.82
N SER A 168 -14.74 -1.29 11.09
CA SER A 168 -15.70 -2.27 11.63
C SER A 168 -15.63 -3.60 10.90
N LEU A 169 -15.97 -4.65 11.62
CA LEU A 169 -16.11 -6.01 11.14
C LEU A 169 -17.53 -6.51 11.41
N SER A 170 -18.16 -7.12 10.42
CA SER A 170 -19.46 -7.74 10.56
C SER A 170 -19.40 -9.15 9.97
N PRO A 171 -19.62 -10.22 10.74
CA PRO A 171 -19.70 -11.56 10.20
C PRO A 171 -20.90 -11.66 9.24
N ILE A 172 -20.72 -12.39 8.18
CA ILE A 172 -21.81 -12.77 7.27
C ILE A 172 -22.32 -14.11 7.79
N GLU A 173 -23.54 -14.14 8.32
CA GLU A 173 -24.19 -15.40 8.69
C GLU A 173 -24.48 -16.16 7.40
N THR A 174 -23.70 -17.19 7.13
CA THR A 174 -24.05 -18.18 6.11
C THR A 174 -25.28 -18.92 6.63
N LYS A 175 -26.46 -18.65 6.08
CA LYS A 175 -27.62 -19.49 6.35
C LYS A 175 -27.27 -20.89 5.87
N GLU A 176 -27.07 -21.80 6.79
CA GLU A 176 -27.07 -23.22 6.46
C GLU A 176 -28.43 -23.54 5.84
N GLU A 177 -28.45 -23.76 4.54
CA GLU A 177 -29.59 -24.44 3.90
C GLU A 177 -29.67 -25.84 4.50
N LYS A 178 -30.72 -26.03 5.31
CA LYS A 178 -31.13 -27.34 5.82
C LYS A 178 -31.73 -28.17 4.69
#